data_b9ab743113518e3e3ec70cfbd252e98f
#
_entry.id   b9ab743113518e3e3ec70cfbd252e98f
#
_cell.length_a   1.000
_cell.length_b   1.000
_cell.length_c   1.000
_cell.angle_alpha   90.00
_cell.angle_beta   90.00
_cell.angle_gamma   90.00
#
_symmetry.space_group_name_H-M   'P 1'
#
loop_
_entity.id
_entity.type
_entity.pdbx_description
1 polymer ?
#
loop_
_entity_poly.entity_id
_entity_poly.type
_entity_poly.pdbx_seq_one_letter_code
_entity_poly.pdbx_strand_id
1 'polypeptide(L)'
;MHKRGENFGLNFNKLPAFTEVFKHMACLTLYHYDRSTAAQRVRLLLEEKALPWKSVVVDTARGDVAQLPDDYHRLNPKGLVPVIINDGAGIAESLVILEYLEDAFPEPSLRPPSPQARANMRLWMRKIDDGVHVASRTIGVCLVNRHIYKAKSAEKIEKYYAQMRDQVRRTNDQVNIASGLDSPLLPDALATFRRLFEEMDLTLSESPWLAGETYSLADIALVVYVRRMASFMMAPLWHDLKHLNEWYERIAGRPAYESAVVSWGDVTEQDRKEHGQAAFPQVARLWKSES
;
A
#
# COMPACT_ATOMS: atom_id res chain seq x y z
N MET A 1 4.50 62.25 -9.37
CA MET A 1 4.17 61.67 -10.68
C MET A 1 4.04 60.15 -10.52
N HIS A 2 2.81 59.71 -10.40
CA HIS A 2 2.46 58.29 -10.29
C HIS A 2 2.39 57.65 -11.68
N LYS A 3 3.11 56.56 -11.90
CA LYS A 3 2.84 55.65 -13.03
C LYS A 3 2.07 54.45 -12.54
N ARG A 4 0.88 54.30 -13.11
CA ARG A 4 -0.06 53.17 -12.87
C ARG A 4 0.52 51.90 -13.45
N GLY A 5 0.46 50.82 -12.66
CA GLY A 5 0.70 49.46 -13.13
C GLY A 5 -0.48 48.97 -13.96
N GLU A 6 -0.19 48.45 -15.14
CA GLU A 6 -1.17 47.75 -15.99
C GLU A 6 -1.39 46.35 -15.47
N ASN A 7 -2.63 46.05 -15.05
CA ASN A 7 -3.13 44.70 -14.73
C ASN A 7 -3.35 43.97 -16.05
N PHE A 8 -2.51 42.97 -16.36
CA PHE A 8 -2.81 41.95 -17.37
C PHE A 8 -3.79 40.93 -16.78
N GLY A 9 -5.08 41.26 -16.87
CA GLY A 9 -6.16 40.33 -16.57
C GLY A 9 -6.24 39.26 -17.66
N LEU A 10 -5.71 38.07 -17.41
CA LEU A 10 -6.01 36.88 -18.20
C LEU A 10 -7.47 36.46 -17.95
N ASN A 11 -8.29 36.71 -18.96
CA ASN A 11 -9.71 36.43 -18.94
C ASN A 11 -9.91 34.93 -19.30
N PHE A 12 -9.99 34.06 -18.29
CA PHE A 12 -10.15 32.61 -18.41
C PHE A 12 -11.52 32.17 -18.97
N ASN A 13 -12.44 33.10 -19.27
CA ASN A 13 -13.80 32.79 -19.73
C ASN A 13 -13.94 32.59 -21.24
N LYS A 14 -12.85 32.45 -22.01
CA LYS A 14 -12.91 32.27 -23.48
C LYS A 14 -12.31 30.98 -24.04
N LEU A 15 -12.24 29.91 -23.25
CA LEU A 15 -11.87 28.57 -23.75
C LEU A 15 -13.02 27.59 -23.53
N PRO A 16 -13.92 27.41 -24.51
CA PRO A 16 -15.10 26.54 -24.36
C PRO A 16 -14.74 25.04 -24.20
N ALA A 17 -13.56 24.61 -24.62
CA ALA A 17 -13.11 23.22 -24.47
C ALA A 17 -12.60 22.86 -23.06
N PHE A 18 -12.16 23.83 -22.27
CA PHE A 18 -11.66 23.58 -20.91
C PHE A 18 -12.77 23.34 -19.89
N THR A 19 -13.93 23.96 -20.09
CA THR A 19 -15.06 23.90 -19.14
C THR A 19 -15.87 22.59 -19.26
N GLU A 20 -15.90 21.93 -20.41
CA GLU A 20 -16.59 20.67 -20.58
C GLU A 20 -15.78 19.47 -20.09
N VAL A 21 -14.46 19.49 -20.22
CA VAL A 21 -13.59 18.43 -19.69
C VAL A 21 -13.64 18.38 -18.15
N PHE A 22 -13.77 19.51 -17.47
CA PHE A 22 -13.90 19.55 -16.00
C PHE A 22 -15.32 19.25 -15.49
N LYS A 23 -16.33 19.28 -16.31
CA LYS A 23 -17.72 18.96 -15.92
C LYS A 23 -17.99 17.47 -15.73
N HIS A 24 -17.08 16.60 -16.19
CA HIS A 24 -17.15 15.14 -16.04
C HIS A 24 -15.94 14.55 -15.29
N MET A 25 -15.19 15.38 -14.55
CA MET A 25 -14.16 14.83 -13.66
C MET A 25 -14.86 14.18 -12.47
N ALA A 26 -14.88 12.85 -12.48
CA ALA A 26 -15.35 12.02 -11.38
C ALA A 26 -14.76 12.53 -10.05
N CYS A 27 -15.61 12.80 -9.07
CA CYS A 27 -15.15 13.25 -7.74
C CYS A 27 -14.70 12.04 -6.94
N LEU A 28 -13.52 11.49 -7.28
CA LEU A 28 -12.94 10.38 -6.55
C LEU A 28 -12.62 10.81 -5.12
N THR A 29 -13.12 10.06 -4.14
CA THR A 29 -12.77 10.24 -2.73
C THR A 29 -12.16 8.96 -2.21
N LEU A 30 -10.91 9.02 -1.74
CA LEU A 30 -10.21 7.86 -1.17
C LEU A 30 -10.18 7.98 0.35
N TYR A 31 -10.78 7.01 1.02
CA TYR A 31 -10.60 6.75 2.44
C TYR A 31 -9.37 5.87 2.60
N HIS A 32 -8.36 6.36 3.30
CA HIS A 32 -7.07 5.68 3.37
C HIS A 32 -6.35 5.96 4.69
N TYR A 33 -5.26 5.24 4.90
CA TYR A 33 -4.33 5.48 5.99
C TYR A 33 -2.90 5.46 5.46
N ASP A 34 -2.05 6.35 5.96
CA ASP A 34 -0.72 6.62 5.43
C ASP A 34 0.14 5.36 5.33
N ARG A 35 0.14 4.55 6.39
CA ARG A 35 0.95 3.34 6.51
C ARG A 35 0.31 2.08 5.95
N SER A 36 -0.91 2.16 5.46
CA SER A 36 -1.57 1.00 4.86
C SER A 36 -0.99 0.68 3.49
N THR A 37 -0.31 -0.47 3.34
CA THR A 37 0.17 -0.96 2.04
C THR A 37 -0.96 -1.08 1.02
N ALA A 38 -2.14 -1.49 1.46
CA ALA A 38 -3.32 -1.56 0.61
C ALA A 38 -3.77 -0.18 0.10
N ALA A 39 -3.68 0.86 0.96
CA ALA A 39 -3.99 2.23 0.55
C ALA A 39 -2.87 2.84 -0.31
N GLN A 40 -1.60 2.53 -0.02
CA GLN A 40 -0.46 3.02 -0.80
C GLN A 40 -0.55 2.62 -2.28
N ARG A 41 -0.95 1.37 -2.59
CA ARG A 41 -1.09 0.93 -3.99
C ARG A 41 -2.21 1.65 -4.73
N VAL A 42 -3.31 1.98 -4.02
CA VAL A 42 -4.41 2.74 -4.64
C VAL A 42 -3.98 4.18 -4.90
N ARG A 43 -3.30 4.84 -3.94
CA ARG A 43 -2.73 6.17 -4.17
C ARG A 43 -1.75 6.15 -5.34
N LEU A 44 -0.88 5.14 -5.40
CA LEU A 44 0.10 5.02 -6.50
C LEU A 44 -0.59 4.91 -7.86
N LEU A 45 -1.66 4.12 -7.97
CA LEU A 45 -2.42 4.04 -9.21
C LEU A 45 -3.07 5.39 -9.57
N LEU A 46 -3.67 6.08 -8.60
CA LEU A 46 -4.29 7.39 -8.82
C LEU A 46 -3.27 8.42 -9.34
N GLU A 47 -2.07 8.45 -8.76
CA GLU A 47 -0.98 9.33 -9.19
C GLU A 47 -0.41 8.93 -10.57
N GLU A 48 -0.24 7.63 -10.85
CA GLU A 48 0.22 7.14 -12.16
C GLU A 48 -0.76 7.49 -13.29
N LYS A 49 -2.04 7.54 -12.98
CA LYS A 49 -3.09 7.95 -13.92
C LYS A 49 -3.37 9.46 -13.90
N ALA A 50 -2.67 10.22 -13.06
CA ALA A 50 -2.93 11.65 -12.84
C ALA A 50 -4.41 11.96 -12.57
N LEU A 51 -5.11 11.07 -11.88
CA LEU A 51 -6.52 11.24 -11.53
C LEU A 51 -6.63 12.17 -10.31
N PRO A 52 -7.44 13.23 -10.36
CA PRO A 52 -7.70 14.06 -9.19
C PRO A 52 -8.56 13.30 -8.18
N TRP A 53 -8.18 13.37 -6.91
CA TRP A 53 -8.90 12.70 -5.84
C TRP A 53 -8.88 13.51 -4.54
N LYS A 54 -9.91 13.31 -3.73
CA LYS A 54 -10.03 13.86 -2.39
C LYS A 54 -9.53 12.84 -1.37
N SER A 55 -8.62 13.28 -0.50
CA SER A 55 -8.08 12.48 0.60
C SER A 55 -9.00 12.54 1.83
N VAL A 56 -9.31 11.38 2.40
CA VAL A 56 -9.92 11.23 3.73
C VAL A 56 -9.08 10.25 4.52
N VAL A 57 -8.28 10.78 5.45
CA VAL A 57 -7.41 9.95 6.28
C VAL A 57 -8.22 9.30 7.40
N VAL A 58 -8.06 7.98 7.54
CA VAL A 58 -8.73 7.15 8.55
C VAL A 58 -7.66 6.44 9.37
N ASP A 59 -7.45 6.86 10.62
CA ASP A 59 -6.46 6.23 11.50
C ASP A 59 -6.96 4.88 12.06
N THR A 60 -6.74 3.84 11.28
CA THR A 60 -7.09 2.45 11.67
C THR A 60 -6.14 1.88 12.74
N ALA A 61 -4.98 2.49 12.98
CA ALA A 61 -4.00 2.00 13.95
C ALA A 61 -4.27 2.46 15.38
N ARG A 62 -4.95 3.60 15.54
CA ARG A 62 -5.31 4.12 16.86
C ARG A 62 -6.52 3.44 17.47
N GLY A 63 -7.20 2.58 16.73
CA GLY A 63 -8.44 1.95 17.15
C GLY A 63 -9.66 2.86 16.98
N ASP A 64 -9.49 3.98 16.26
CA ASP A 64 -10.56 4.94 15.98
C ASP A 64 -11.55 4.47 14.89
N VAL A 65 -11.51 3.18 14.56
CA VAL A 65 -12.50 2.56 13.66
C VAL A 65 -13.93 2.77 14.18
N ALA A 66 -14.10 2.90 15.50
CA ALA A 66 -15.38 3.23 16.11
C ALA A 66 -15.84 4.69 15.89
N GLN A 67 -14.94 5.57 15.45
CA GLN A 67 -15.24 6.97 15.12
C GLN A 67 -15.53 7.19 13.64
N LEU A 68 -15.42 6.11 12.84
CA LEU A 68 -15.84 6.18 11.43
C LEU A 68 -17.34 6.44 11.38
N PRO A 69 -17.80 7.35 10.53
CA PRO A 69 -19.22 7.57 10.34
C PRO A 69 -19.97 6.26 10.08
N ASP A 70 -21.20 6.11 10.58
CA ASP A 70 -22.02 4.92 10.30
C ASP A 70 -22.11 4.62 8.81
N ASP A 71 -22.04 5.65 7.98
CA ASP A 71 -22.01 5.55 6.52
C ASP A 71 -20.77 4.81 6.02
N TYR A 72 -19.62 4.94 6.68
CA TYR A 72 -18.42 4.20 6.29
C TYR A 72 -18.56 2.69 6.50
N HIS A 73 -19.18 2.28 7.61
CA HIS A 73 -19.43 0.85 7.87
C HIS A 73 -20.45 0.24 6.92
N ARG A 74 -21.34 1.06 6.32
CA ARG A 74 -22.19 0.63 5.21
C ARG A 74 -21.40 0.40 3.92
N LEU A 75 -20.38 1.23 3.65
CA LEU A 75 -19.50 1.09 2.50
C LEU A 75 -18.50 -0.07 2.67
N ASN A 76 -17.94 -0.23 3.86
CA ASN A 76 -17.03 -1.32 4.19
C ASN A 76 -17.35 -1.92 5.57
N PRO A 77 -18.14 -3.00 5.62
CA PRO A 77 -18.47 -3.67 6.88
C PRO A 77 -17.27 -4.20 7.66
N LYS A 78 -16.13 -4.41 7.00
CA LYS A 78 -14.86 -4.82 7.65
C LYS A 78 -14.21 -3.68 8.44
N GLY A 79 -14.60 -2.41 8.19
CA GLY A 79 -13.99 -1.23 8.80
C GLY A 79 -12.53 -1.00 8.41
N LEU A 80 -12.10 -1.51 7.25
CA LEU A 80 -10.73 -1.41 6.77
C LEU A 80 -10.59 -0.34 5.68
N VAL A 81 -9.36 0.10 5.46
CA VAL A 81 -8.99 0.95 4.33
C VAL A 81 -8.14 0.14 3.33
N PRO A 82 -8.16 0.52 2.04
CA PRO A 82 -8.85 1.64 1.41
C PRO A 82 -10.31 1.37 1.06
N VAL A 83 -11.06 2.46 0.91
CA VAL A 83 -12.34 2.52 0.18
C VAL A 83 -12.26 3.70 -0.77
N ILE A 84 -12.63 3.52 -2.02
CA ILE A 84 -12.79 4.63 -2.96
C ILE A 84 -14.28 4.87 -3.25
N ILE A 85 -14.67 6.14 -3.30
CA ILE A 85 -16.00 6.54 -3.73
C ILE A 85 -15.84 7.20 -5.10
N ASN A 86 -16.62 6.73 -6.06
CA ASN A 86 -16.79 7.35 -7.38
C ASN A 86 -18.26 7.55 -7.63
N ASP A 87 -18.68 8.79 -7.89
CA ASP A 87 -20.07 9.16 -8.17
C ASP A 87 -21.10 8.57 -7.17
N GLY A 88 -20.72 8.57 -5.88
CA GLY A 88 -21.56 8.05 -4.79
C GLY A 88 -21.48 6.53 -4.59
N ALA A 89 -20.84 5.77 -5.47
CA ALA A 89 -20.64 4.34 -5.32
C ALA A 89 -19.33 4.07 -4.56
N GLY A 90 -19.40 3.30 -3.46
CA GLY A 90 -18.24 2.89 -2.69
C GLY A 90 -17.69 1.54 -3.14
N ILE A 91 -16.38 1.48 -3.42
CA ILE A 91 -15.67 0.25 -3.77
C ILE A 91 -14.61 -0.01 -2.70
N ALA A 92 -14.63 -1.20 -2.13
CA ALA A 92 -13.65 -1.71 -1.18
C ALA A 92 -12.75 -2.78 -1.83
N GLU A 93 -11.77 -3.29 -1.07
CA GLU A 93 -10.74 -4.24 -1.50
C GLU A 93 -9.77 -3.62 -2.51
N SER A 94 -8.54 -3.40 -2.08
CA SER A 94 -7.58 -2.60 -2.85
C SER A 94 -7.26 -3.16 -4.24
N LEU A 95 -7.21 -4.49 -4.42
CA LEU A 95 -6.97 -5.10 -5.73
C LEU A 95 -8.18 -4.93 -6.65
N VAL A 96 -9.39 -5.00 -6.10
CA VAL A 96 -10.64 -4.69 -6.84
C VAL A 96 -10.66 -3.22 -7.24
N ILE A 97 -10.24 -2.31 -6.34
CA ILE A 97 -10.13 -0.88 -6.63
C ILE A 97 -9.15 -0.63 -7.79
N LEU A 98 -8.00 -1.33 -7.83
CA LEU A 98 -7.03 -1.17 -8.93
C LEU A 98 -7.68 -1.55 -10.28
N GLU A 99 -8.33 -2.70 -10.35
CA GLU A 99 -9.00 -3.16 -11.59
C GLU A 99 -10.16 -2.23 -11.98
N TYR A 100 -10.96 -1.78 -11.00
CA TYR A 100 -12.04 -0.83 -11.21
C TYR A 100 -11.55 0.50 -11.81
N LEU A 101 -10.50 1.08 -11.23
CA LEU A 101 -9.94 2.34 -11.72
C LEU A 101 -9.35 2.21 -13.13
N GLU A 102 -8.82 1.03 -13.46
CA GLU A 102 -8.33 0.74 -14.80
C GLU A 102 -9.47 0.60 -15.82
N ASP A 103 -10.61 0.04 -15.40
CA ASP A 103 -11.81 -0.05 -16.24
C ASP A 103 -12.52 1.31 -16.42
N ALA A 104 -12.63 2.06 -15.32
CA ALA A 104 -13.34 3.36 -15.32
C ALA A 104 -12.51 4.48 -15.99
N PHE A 105 -11.18 4.39 -15.91
CA PHE A 105 -10.24 5.38 -16.45
C PHE A 105 -9.13 4.66 -17.23
N PRO A 106 -9.40 4.18 -18.45
CA PRO A 106 -8.48 3.29 -19.16
C PRO A 106 -7.16 3.95 -19.58
N GLU A 107 -7.08 5.29 -19.62
CA GLU A 107 -5.86 6.00 -20.04
C GLU A 107 -5.18 6.78 -18.89
N PRO A 108 -3.85 6.70 -18.79
CA PRO A 108 -2.95 5.79 -19.49
C PRO A 108 -3.18 4.34 -19.02
N SER A 109 -3.14 3.37 -19.95
CA SER A 109 -3.35 1.96 -19.59
C SER A 109 -2.19 1.40 -18.79
N LEU A 110 -2.51 0.79 -17.64
CA LEU A 110 -1.59 0.04 -16.78
C LEU A 110 -1.91 -1.46 -16.80
N ARG A 111 -2.65 -1.89 -17.82
CA ARG A 111 -2.85 -3.29 -18.21
C ARG A 111 -1.99 -3.65 -19.39
N PRO A 112 -1.29 -4.78 -19.35
CA PRO A 112 -0.60 -5.30 -20.52
C PRO A 112 -1.55 -5.53 -21.70
N PRO A 113 -1.09 -5.34 -22.96
CA PRO A 113 -1.98 -5.39 -24.13
C PRO A 113 -2.50 -6.79 -24.43
N SER A 114 -1.70 -7.84 -24.17
CA SER A 114 -2.11 -9.22 -24.48
C SER A 114 -2.92 -9.87 -23.37
N PRO A 115 -3.89 -10.75 -23.69
CA PRO A 115 -4.64 -11.51 -22.68
C PRO A 115 -3.73 -12.37 -21.79
N GLN A 116 -2.65 -12.95 -22.33
CA GLN A 116 -1.70 -13.75 -21.57
C GLN A 116 -0.96 -12.90 -20.53
N ALA A 117 -0.44 -11.73 -20.91
CA ALA A 117 0.25 -10.83 -19.99
C ALA A 117 -0.72 -10.28 -18.92
N ARG A 118 -2.00 -10.03 -19.27
CA ARG A 118 -3.03 -9.69 -18.27
C ARG A 118 -3.31 -10.82 -17.29
N ALA A 119 -3.29 -12.07 -17.74
CA ALA A 119 -3.41 -13.22 -16.84
C ALA A 119 -2.21 -13.28 -15.87
N ASN A 120 -0.98 -13.12 -16.37
CA ASN A 120 0.23 -13.06 -15.54
C ASN A 120 0.18 -11.90 -14.52
N MET A 121 -0.26 -10.72 -14.94
CA MET A 121 -0.49 -9.58 -14.04
C MET A 121 -1.40 -9.95 -12.87
N ARG A 122 -2.52 -10.62 -13.14
CA ARG A 122 -3.47 -11.05 -12.10
C ARG A 122 -2.91 -12.16 -11.21
N LEU A 123 -2.11 -13.08 -11.75
CA LEU A 123 -1.43 -14.11 -10.95
C LEU A 123 -0.44 -13.47 -9.95
N TRP A 124 0.31 -12.45 -10.37
CA TRP A 124 1.16 -11.69 -9.45
C TRP A 124 0.35 -10.98 -8.38
N MET A 125 -0.73 -10.29 -8.75
CA MET A 125 -1.61 -9.61 -7.80
C MET A 125 -2.24 -10.60 -6.80
N ARG A 126 -2.62 -11.79 -7.26
CA ARG A 126 -3.23 -12.82 -6.43
C ARG A 126 -2.34 -13.28 -5.27
N LYS A 127 -1.02 -13.33 -5.44
CA LYS A 127 -0.09 -13.68 -4.36
C LYS A 127 -0.28 -12.85 -3.09
N ILE A 128 -0.82 -11.65 -3.25
CA ILE A 128 -1.11 -10.74 -2.13
C ILE A 128 -2.19 -11.35 -1.23
N ASP A 129 -3.28 -11.81 -1.83
CA ASP A 129 -4.40 -12.42 -1.10
C ASP A 129 -4.06 -13.86 -0.64
N ASP A 130 -3.21 -14.56 -1.39
CA ASP A 130 -2.76 -15.92 -1.08
C ASP A 130 -1.77 -16.00 0.10
N GLY A 131 -1.36 -14.84 0.69
CA GLY A 131 -0.59 -14.85 1.93
C GLY A 131 0.37 -13.68 2.15
N VAL A 132 0.82 -12.99 1.11
CA VAL A 132 1.79 -11.89 1.24
C VAL A 132 1.28 -10.78 2.15
N HIS A 133 -0.01 -10.44 2.08
CA HIS A 133 -0.60 -9.40 2.94
C HIS A 133 -0.59 -9.82 4.42
N VAL A 134 -0.93 -11.06 4.71
CA VAL A 134 -0.92 -11.62 6.07
C VAL A 134 0.50 -11.69 6.60
N ALA A 135 1.45 -12.19 5.79
CA ALA A 135 2.87 -12.24 6.15
C ALA A 135 3.44 -10.84 6.44
N SER A 136 3.14 -9.84 5.60
CA SER A 136 3.52 -8.44 5.82
C SER A 136 3.02 -7.90 7.15
N ARG A 137 1.77 -8.24 7.51
CA ARG A 137 1.20 -7.83 8.80
C ARG A 137 1.90 -8.53 9.97
N THR A 138 2.10 -9.84 9.89
CA THR A 138 2.79 -10.64 10.91
C THR A 138 4.18 -10.05 11.19
N ILE A 139 5.00 -9.84 10.17
CA ILE A 139 6.32 -9.24 10.29
C ILE A 139 6.22 -7.85 10.93
N GLY A 140 5.35 -6.99 10.43
CA GLY A 140 5.18 -5.64 10.94
C GLY A 140 4.72 -5.59 12.40
N VAL A 141 3.85 -6.53 12.83
CA VAL A 141 3.41 -6.64 14.23
C VAL A 141 4.55 -7.15 15.11
N CYS A 142 5.24 -8.21 14.70
CA CYS A 142 6.33 -8.80 15.48
C CYS A 142 7.49 -7.83 15.71
N LEU A 143 7.87 -7.07 14.67
CA LEU A 143 9.05 -6.20 14.72
C LEU A 143 8.77 -4.84 15.33
N VAL A 144 7.66 -4.20 14.98
CA VAL A 144 7.43 -2.77 15.23
C VAL A 144 6.13 -2.51 15.98
N ASN A 145 4.99 -2.94 15.44
CA ASN A 145 3.70 -2.48 15.96
C ASN A 145 3.44 -2.97 17.40
N ARG A 146 4.01 -4.11 17.79
CA ARG A 146 3.91 -4.61 19.17
C ARG A 146 4.31 -3.56 20.22
N HIS A 147 5.33 -2.76 19.94
CA HIS A 147 5.81 -1.73 20.86
C HIS A 147 4.74 -0.63 21.04
N ILE A 148 4.09 -0.23 19.94
CA ILE A 148 2.98 0.72 19.96
C ILE A 148 1.80 0.16 20.74
N TYR A 149 1.46 -1.12 20.56
CA TYR A 149 0.35 -1.76 21.27
C TYR A 149 0.67 -1.96 22.76
N LYS A 150 1.86 -2.41 23.10
CA LYS A 150 2.28 -2.60 24.50
C LYS A 150 2.35 -1.28 25.31
N ALA A 151 2.50 -0.15 24.64
CA ALA A 151 2.44 1.17 25.29
C ALA A 151 1.00 1.64 25.60
N LYS A 152 -0.04 0.94 25.09
CA LYS A 152 -1.45 1.27 25.37
C LYS A 152 -1.92 0.63 26.66
N SER A 153 -2.94 1.22 27.32
CA SER A 153 -3.59 0.57 28.45
C SER A 153 -4.30 -0.73 28.04
N ALA A 154 -4.45 -1.66 29.00
CA ALA A 154 -5.15 -2.93 28.77
C ALA A 154 -6.57 -2.71 28.21
N GLU A 155 -7.31 -1.73 28.74
CA GLU A 155 -8.64 -1.36 28.26
C GLU A 155 -8.65 -0.96 26.77
N LYS A 156 -7.67 -0.16 26.33
CA LYS A 156 -7.55 0.25 24.92
C LYS A 156 -7.23 -0.93 23.99
N ILE A 157 -6.42 -1.86 24.48
CA ILE A 157 -6.08 -3.09 23.74
C ILE A 157 -7.31 -3.99 23.63
N GLU A 158 -8.04 -4.19 24.72
CA GLU A 158 -9.25 -4.99 24.72
C GLU A 158 -10.30 -4.42 23.77
N LYS A 159 -10.54 -3.10 23.85
CA LYS A 159 -11.42 -2.40 22.91
C LYS A 159 -11.00 -2.57 21.45
N TYR A 160 -9.70 -2.47 21.17
CA TYR A 160 -9.16 -2.70 19.82
C TYR A 160 -9.47 -4.11 19.31
N TYR A 161 -9.25 -5.14 20.13
CA TYR A 161 -9.55 -6.52 19.75
C TYR A 161 -11.06 -6.79 19.63
N ALA A 162 -11.89 -6.21 20.51
CA ALA A 162 -13.35 -6.35 20.45
C ALA A 162 -13.93 -5.81 19.12
N GLN A 163 -13.33 -4.77 18.56
CA GLN A 163 -13.75 -4.19 17.28
C GLN A 163 -13.29 -4.99 16.06
N MET A 164 -12.34 -5.88 16.23
CA MET A 164 -11.78 -6.68 15.13
C MET A 164 -12.71 -7.86 14.81
N ARG A 165 -13.44 -7.76 13.69
CA ARG A 165 -14.40 -8.79 13.26
C ARG A 165 -13.73 -10.07 12.75
N ASP A 166 -12.55 -9.95 12.14
CA ASP A 166 -11.76 -11.07 11.68
C ASP A 166 -11.07 -11.77 12.86
N GLN A 167 -11.60 -12.94 13.24
CA GLN A 167 -11.10 -13.70 14.38
C GLN A 167 -9.69 -14.26 14.15
N VAL A 168 -9.38 -14.72 12.93
CA VAL A 168 -8.06 -15.27 12.59
C VAL A 168 -7.01 -14.16 12.74
N ARG A 169 -7.28 -13.01 12.16
CA ARG A 169 -6.41 -11.84 12.30
C ARG A 169 -6.23 -11.43 13.77
N ARG A 170 -7.32 -11.42 14.55
CA ARG A 170 -7.28 -11.08 15.98
C ARG A 170 -6.37 -12.03 16.75
N THR A 171 -6.54 -13.36 16.56
CA THR A 171 -5.72 -14.38 17.22
C THR A 171 -4.26 -14.25 16.83
N ASN A 172 -3.96 -14.10 15.53
CA ASN A 172 -2.61 -13.90 15.05
C ASN A 172 -1.95 -12.64 15.63
N ASP A 173 -2.68 -11.52 15.69
CA ASP A 173 -2.17 -10.29 16.29
C ASP A 173 -1.89 -10.46 17.80
N GLN A 174 -2.74 -11.15 18.53
CA GLN A 174 -2.52 -11.42 19.96
C GLN A 174 -1.23 -12.23 20.18
N VAL A 175 -1.03 -13.30 19.41
CA VAL A 175 0.19 -14.12 19.46
C VAL A 175 1.42 -13.26 19.09
N ASN A 176 1.36 -12.52 18.00
CA ASN A 176 2.47 -11.71 17.50
C ASN A 176 2.84 -10.57 18.45
N ILE A 177 1.87 -9.91 19.08
CA ILE A 177 2.13 -8.85 20.07
C ILE A 177 2.75 -9.42 21.33
N ALA A 178 2.26 -10.56 21.80
CA ALA A 178 2.80 -11.21 22.99
C ALA A 178 4.25 -11.67 22.77
N SER A 179 4.48 -12.46 21.73
CA SER A 179 5.73 -13.17 21.47
C SER A 179 6.78 -12.33 20.71
N GLY A 180 6.36 -11.41 19.83
CA GLY A 180 7.28 -10.60 19.04
C GLY A 180 8.16 -11.42 18.12
N LEU A 181 9.47 -11.31 18.26
CA LEU A 181 10.43 -12.06 17.44
C LEU A 181 10.43 -13.58 17.69
N ASP A 182 9.85 -14.02 18.82
CA ASP A 182 9.68 -15.44 19.15
C ASP A 182 8.29 -15.96 18.74
N SER A 183 7.55 -15.19 17.95
CA SER A 183 6.25 -15.63 17.45
C SER A 183 6.40 -16.87 16.56
N PRO A 184 5.60 -17.94 16.80
CA PRO A 184 5.60 -19.12 15.93
C PRO A 184 5.14 -18.83 14.50
N LEU A 185 4.53 -17.69 14.25
CA LEU A 185 4.06 -17.28 12.92
C LEU A 185 5.12 -16.48 12.11
N LEU A 186 6.19 -16.04 12.76
CA LEU A 186 7.20 -15.20 12.10
C LEU A 186 8.06 -15.98 11.08
N PRO A 187 8.51 -17.21 11.32
CA PRO A 187 9.30 -17.96 10.34
C PRO A 187 8.58 -18.15 9.00
N ASP A 188 7.32 -18.58 9.02
CA ASP A 188 6.52 -18.78 7.80
C ASP A 188 6.25 -17.46 7.06
N ALA A 189 6.03 -16.37 7.80
CA ALA A 189 5.87 -15.06 7.21
C ALA A 189 7.15 -14.58 6.50
N LEU A 190 8.32 -14.82 7.08
CA LEU A 190 9.61 -14.51 6.46
C LEU A 190 9.88 -15.40 5.25
N ALA A 191 9.60 -16.70 5.34
CA ALA A 191 9.72 -17.64 4.23
C ALA A 191 8.80 -17.26 3.05
N THR A 192 7.60 -16.74 3.32
CA THR A 192 6.69 -16.21 2.29
C THR A 192 7.31 -15.05 1.53
N PHE A 193 7.95 -14.10 2.23
CA PHE A 193 8.63 -12.98 1.58
C PHE A 193 9.90 -13.41 0.84
N ARG A 194 10.67 -14.35 1.39
CA ARG A 194 11.85 -14.88 0.71
C ARG A 194 11.47 -15.49 -0.64
N ARG A 195 10.51 -16.42 -0.65
CA ARG A 195 10.01 -17.04 -1.89
C ARG A 195 9.47 -16.01 -2.88
N LEU A 196 8.69 -15.03 -2.40
CA LEU A 196 8.18 -13.95 -3.24
C LEU A 196 9.31 -13.18 -3.91
N PHE A 197 10.33 -12.77 -3.16
CA PHE A 197 11.43 -11.96 -3.67
C PHE A 197 12.33 -12.74 -4.65
N GLU A 198 12.61 -14.01 -4.36
CA GLU A 198 13.34 -14.91 -5.26
C GLU A 198 12.58 -15.10 -6.60
N GLU A 199 11.27 -15.32 -6.54
CA GLU A 199 10.43 -15.47 -7.72
C GLU A 199 10.32 -14.15 -8.53
N MET A 200 10.23 -13.01 -7.83
CA MET A 200 10.27 -11.70 -8.48
C MET A 200 11.60 -11.47 -9.18
N ASP A 201 12.73 -11.75 -8.53
CA ASP A 201 14.06 -11.56 -9.11
C ASP A 201 14.26 -12.44 -10.35
N LEU A 202 13.85 -13.71 -10.28
CA LEU A 202 13.90 -14.63 -11.43
C LEU A 202 13.05 -14.10 -12.60
N THR A 203 11.81 -13.67 -12.35
CA THR A 203 10.95 -13.11 -13.40
C THR A 203 11.53 -11.84 -14.00
N LEU A 204 12.08 -10.98 -13.16
CA LEU A 204 12.69 -9.72 -13.57
C LEU A 204 14.05 -9.90 -14.27
N SER A 205 14.67 -11.06 -14.19
CA SER A 205 15.83 -11.42 -14.99
C SER A 205 15.49 -11.64 -16.47
N GLU A 206 14.23 -11.99 -16.76
CA GLU A 206 13.73 -12.31 -18.10
C GLU A 206 12.90 -11.18 -18.73
N SER A 207 12.36 -10.27 -17.90
CA SER A 207 11.52 -9.17 -18.36
C SER A 207 11.65 -7.92 -17.47
N PRO A 208 11.45 -6.72 -18.04
CA PRO A 208 11.62 -5.48 -17.25
C PRO A 208 10.59 -5.28 -16.14
N TRP A 209 9.42 -5.92 -16.23
CA TRP A 209 8.31 -5.78 -15.30
C TRP A 209 7.69 -7.14 -14.96
N LEU A 210 6.97 -7.23 -13.84
CA LEU A 210 6.44 -8.50 -13.32
C LEU A 210 5.47 -9.20 -14.29
N ALA A 211 4.76 -8.45 -15.12
CA ALA A 211 3.82 -9.01 -16.08
C ALA A 211 4.36 -9.01 -17.54
N GLY A 212 5.64 -8.73 -17.75
CA GLY A 212 6.31 -8.71 -19.06
C GLY A 212 6.88 -7.33 -19.41
N GLU A 213 6.64 -6.85 -20.65
CA GLU A 213 7.33 -5.69 -21.21
C GLU A 213 6.86 -4.33 -20.70
N THR A 214 5.69 -4.27 -20.05
CA THR A 214 5.08 -3.00 -19.65
C THR A 214 4.81 -2.93 -18.15
N TYR A 215 5.10 -1.75 -17.58
CA TYR A 215 4.69 -1.42 -16.20
C TYR A 215 3.18 -1.59 -16.03
N SER A 216 2.77 -2.26 -14.96
CA SER A 216 1.40 -2.73 -14.81
C SER A 216 0.88 -2.65 -13.38
N LEU A 217 -0.39 -3.00 -13.19
CA LEU A 217 -1.01 -3.12 -11.86
C LEU A 217 -0.28 -4.13 -10.96
N ALA A 218 0.42 -5.13 -11.50
CA ALA A 218 1.21 -6.08 -10.72
C ALA A 218 2.36 -5.38 -9.99
N ASP A 219 3.07 -4.50 -10.72
CA ASP A 219 4.19 -3.74 -10.17
C ASP A 219 3.71 -2.75 -9.11
N ILE A 220 2.62 -2.03 -9.37
CA ILE A 220 1.95 -1.12 -8.42
C ILE A 220 1.52 -1.87 -7.15
N ALA A 221 0.98 -3.06 -7.32
CA ALA A 221 0.44 -3.84 -6.20
C ALA A 221 1.54 -4.40 -5.29
N LEU A 222 2.71 -4.75 -5.85
CA LEU A 222 3.78 -5.44 -5.12
C LEU A 222 4.89 -4.52 -4.59
N VAL A 223 5.16 -3.39 -5.24
CA VAL A 223 6.24 -2.48 -4.81
C VAL A 223 6.08 -2.00 -3.36
N VAL A 224 4.86 -1.81 -2.90
CA VAL A 224 4.55 -1.38 -1.54
C VAL A 224 4.95 -2.39 -0.47
N TYR A 225 5.09 -3.67 -0.84
CA TYR A 225 5.57 -4.71 0.08
C TYR A 225 7.09 -4.75 0.16
N VAL A 226 7.79 -4.56 -0.96
CA VAL A 226 9.25 -4.39 -0.95
C VAL A 226 9.63 -3.16 -0.11
N ARG A 227 8.94 -2.03 -0.35
CA ARG A 227 9.09 -0.84 0.49
C ARG A 227 8.81 -1.11 1.96
N ARG A 228 7.76 -1.86 2.27
CA ARG A 228 7.41 -2.19 3.65
C ARG A 228 8.54 -2.92 4.35
N MET A 229 9.11 -3.93 3.71
CA MET A 229 10.25 -4.67 4.26
C MET A 229 11.50 -3.77 4.38
N ALA A 230 11.77 -2.93 3.38
CA ALA A 230 12.86 -1.95 3.45
C ALA A 230 12.67 -0.96 4.61
N SER A 231 11.44 -0.50 4.86
CA SER A 231 11.12 0.40 5.97
C SER A 231 11.34 -0.21 7.37
N PHE A 232 11.41 -1.53 7.45
CA PHE A 232 11.80 -2.27 8.66
C PHE A 232 13.30 -2.57 8.74
N MET A 233 14.11 -1.93 7.92
CA MET A 233 15.57 -2.12 7.83
C MET A 233 15.98 -3.53 7.38
N MET A 234 15.10 -4.22 6.63
CA MET A 234 15.33 -5.60 6.17
C MET A 234 15.94 -5.68 4.76
N ALA A 235 16.23 -4.55 4.10
CA ALA A 235 16.82 -4.54 2.76
C ALA A 235 18.09 -5.41 2.60
N PRO A 236 18.99 -5.55 3.60
CA PRO A 236 20.14 -6.44 3.46
C PRO A 236 19.79 -7.93 3.28
N LEU A 237 18.54 -8.35 3.56
CA LEU A 237 18.13 -9.76 3.38
C LEU A 237 18.05 -10.20 1.91
N TRP A 238 17.91 -9.24 0.98
CA TRP A 238 17.79 -9.51 -0.46
C TRP A 238 18.75 -8.67 -1.31
N HIS A 239 19.86 -8.23 -0.71
CA HIS A 239 20.84 -7.42 -1.42
C HIS A 239 21.43 -8.12 -2.66
N ASP A 240 21.47 -9.46 -2.65
CA ASP A 240 21.96 -10.28 -3.76
C ASP A 240 20.95 -10.41 -4.92
N LEU A 241 19.68 -10.07 -4.71
CA LEU A 241 18.63 -10.13 -5.71
C LEU A 241 18.69 -8.88 -6.61
N LYS A 242 19.58 -8.93 -7.60
CA LYS A 242 19.94 -7.77 -8.43
C LYS A 242 18.76 -7.20 -9.19
N HIS A 243 17.99 -8.07 -9.85
CA HIS A 243 16.89 -7.64 -10.71
C HIS A 243 15.72 -7.07 -9.92
N LEU A 244 15.45 -7.62 -8.71
CA LEU A 244 14.49 -7.08 -7.77
C LEU A 244 14.89 -5.67 -7.30
N ASN A 245 16.16 -5.46 -6.96
CA ASN A 245 16.67 -4.15 -6.54
C ASN A 245 16.56 -3.12 -7.68
N GLU A 246 16.98 -3.46 -8.90
CA GLU A 246 16.88 -2.58 -10.06
C GLU A 246 15.42 -2.23 -10.40
N TRP A 247 14.51 -3.20 -10.30
CA TRP A 247 13.08 -2.97 -10.48
C TRP A 247 12.51 -2.03 -9.40
N TYR A 248 12.88 -2.23 -8.14
CA TYR A 248 12.44 -1.38 -7.04
C TYR A 248 12.92 0.06 -7.23
N GLU A 249 14.18 0.26 -7.59
CA GLU A 249 14.76 1.58 -7.87
C GLU A 249 14.07 2.29 -9.03
N ARG A 250 13.75 1.55 -10.12
CA ARG A 250 13.00 2.12 -11.25
C ARG A 250 11.64 2.65 -10.84
N ILE A 251 10.92 1.95 -9.96
CA ILE A 251 9.62 2.42 -9.48
C ILE A 251 9.80 3.55 -8.47
N ALA A 252 10.75 3.43 -7.55
CA ALA A 252 11.03 4.45 -6.54
C ALA A 252 11.45 5.80 -7.14
N GLY A 253 12.06 5.80 -8.32
CA GLY A 253 12.41 7.01 -9.07
C GLY A 253 11.25 7.66 -9.83
N ARG A 254 10.05 7.09 -9.81
CA ARG A 254 8.87 7.66 -10.50
C ARG A 254 8.25 8.80 -9.67
N PRO A 255 7.86 9.93 -10.30
CA PRO A 255 7.18 11.03 -9.59
C PRO A 255 5.91 10.59 -8.83
N ALA A 256 5.14 9.68 -9.42
CA ALA A 256 3.94 9.13 -8.80
C ALA A 256 4.25 8.35 -7.50
N TYR A 257 5.39 7.67 -7.43
CA TYR A 257 5.81 6.97 -6.22
C TYR A 257 6.17 7.96 -5.10
N GLU A 258 6.87 9.03 -5.43
CA GLU A 258 7.17 10.10 -4.48
C GLU A 258 5.87 10.68 -3.89
N SER A 259 4.94 11.10 -4.75
CA SER A 259 3.66 11.69 -4.33
C SER A 259 2.78 10.73 -3.53
N ALA A 260 2.67 9.47 -3.98
CA ALA A 260 1.72 8.50 -3.42
C ALA A 260 2.22 7.80 -2.15
N VAL A 261 3.55 7.65 -2.00
CA VAL A 261 4.14 6.74 -1.02
C VAL A 261 5.11 7.45 -0.08
N VAL A 262 6.02 8.27 -0.61
CA VAL A 262 7.09 8.90 0.19
C VAL A 262 6.61 10.15 0.90
N SER A 263 5.89 11.03 0.20
CA SER A 263 5.42 12.33 0.72
C SER A 263 4.34 12.20 1.82
N TRP A 264 3.76 11.03 1.99
CA TRP A 264 2.84 10.74 3.10
C TRP A 264 3.68 10.45 4.36
N GLY A 265 3.81 11.46 5.22
CA GLY A 265 4.59 11.41 6.44
C GLY A 265 4.25 10.22 7.34
N ASP A 266 5.27 9.68 8.00
CA ASP A 266 5.13 8.58 8.92
C ASP A 266 5.75 8.92 10.27
N VAL A 267 4.88 9.29 11.20
CA VAL A 267 5.27 9.61 12.58
C VAL A 267 5.97 8.46 13.32
N THR A 268 5.95 7.25 12.74
CA THR A 268 6.60 6.06 13.31
C THR A 268 7.82 5.61 12.50
N GLU A 269 8.33 6.42 11.61
CA GLU A 269 9.49 6.06 10.81
C GLU A 269 10.73 5.81 11.68
N GLN A 270 10.95 6.66 12.67
CA GLN A 270 12.06 6.49 13.61
C GLN A 270 11.91 5.19 14.41
N ASP A 271 10.72 4.91 14.96
CA ASP A 271 10.43 3.67 15.67
C ASP A 271 10.69 2.43 14.80
N ARG A 272 10.32 2.50 13.50
CA ARG A 272 10.57 1.40 12.57
C ARG A 272 12.04 1.17 12.31
N LYS A 273 12.82 2.24 12.17
CA LYS A 273 14.28 2.13 12.01
C LYS A 273 14.92 1.50 13.24
N GLU A 274 14.62 2.00 14.42
CA GLU A 274 15.20 1.52 15.67
C GLU A 274 14.84 0.06 15.95
N HIS A 275 13.55 -0.26 15.94
CA HIS A 275 13.09 -1.62 16.20
C HIS A 275 13.48 -2.60 15.10
N GLY A 276 13.49 -2.17 13.84
CA GLY A 276 13.94 -2.98 12.72
C GLY A 276 15.43 -3.31 12.83
N GLN A 277 16.29 -2.32 13.12
CA GLN A 277 17.72 -2.54 13.33
C GLN A 277 17.96 -3.51 14.49
N ALA A 278 17.26 -3.33 15.60
CA ALA A 278 17.39 -4.23 16.75
C ALA A 278 16.94 -5.67 16.44
N ALA A 279 15.90 -5.84 15.61
CA ALA A 279 15.37 -7.14 15.21
C ALA A 279 16.23 -7.86 14.15
N PHE A 280 16.99 -7.12 13.35
CA PHE A 280 17.69 -7.64 12.17
C PHE A 280 18.52 -8.91 12.41
N PRO A 281 19.36 -9.04 13.49
CA PRO A 281 20.17 -10.23 13.69
C PRO A 281 19.36 -11.52 13.84
N GLN A 282 18.20 -11.46 14.51
CA GLN A 282 17.32 -12.62 14.67
C GLN A 282 16.55 -12.91 13.38
N VAL A 283 16.02 -11.88 12.75
CA VAL A 283 15.32 -12.00 11.46
C VAL A 283 16.25 -12.58 10.39
N ALA A 284 17.50 -12.14 10.31
CA ALA A 284 18.47 -12.67 9.36
C ALA A 284 18.79 -14.17 9.58
N ARG A 285 18.78 -14.63 10.82
CA ARG A 285 18.91 -16.09 11.10
C ARG A 285 17.67 -16.86 10.61
N LEU A 286 16.47 -16.37 10.93
CA LEU A 286 15.21 -16.98 10.51
C LEU A 286 15.03 -16.97 8.99
N TRP A 287 15.50 -15.89 8.34
CA TRP A 287 15.46 -15.78 6.88
C TRP A 287 16.25 -16.84 6.14
N LYS A 288 17.37 -17.27 6.74
CA LYS A 288 18.27 -18.29 6.16
C LYS A 288 17.85 -19.73 6.53
N SER A 289 17.02 -19.92 7.55
CA SER A 289 16.56 -21.24 7.94
C SER A 289 15.63 -21.79 6.86
N GLU A 290 15.86 -23.03 6.44
CA GLU A 290 14.88 -23.79 5.66
C GLU A 290 13.68 -24.06 6.55
N SER A 291 12.50 -23.66 6.10
CA SER A 291 11.21 -23.96 6.76
C SER A 291 10.68 -25.31 6.32
#